data_97f5f65a9199ebf3d67574cfde57be98
#
_entry.id   97f5f65a9199ebf3d67574cfde57be98
#
_cell.length_a   1.000
_cell.length_b   1.000
_cell.length_c   1.000
_cell.angle_alpha   90.00
_cell.angle_beta   90.00
_cell.angle_gamma   90.00
#
_symmetry.space_group_name_H-M   'P 1'
#
loop_
_entity.id
_entity.type
_entity.pdbx_description
1 polymer ?
#
loop_
_entity_poly.entity_id
_entity_poly.type
_entity_poly.pdbx_seq_one_letter_code
_entity_poly.pdbx_strand_id
1 'polypeptide(L)'
;MSGSSLPSLIQRFFTDRLLVQLGASSCTVAAYRDAFRLLFQYATATLRRAPSDLRIEDLDVSFLGKFLEHLESERTNCIRTRNNRLSALRAFFRYVAVSEPAFSLQCQRVLAIPSKRHERRPVEFLTEEETAALLAAPDTATWVGRRDRALLLLAVQTGLRNSEITSLKREDVGLGTGAHVRCLGKGRKLRCTPMRPDVAAVLEEWMLQQGGEPVDPVFPSSRRGRLSADAMQRLVLRHVTTARRTCPSLTTKKVTPHTLRHAAAMALLHRGVDLSVIALWLGHESTETTQIYLHADMQLKERALAHATPSGLAPDRFRPTDPLLAFLESL
;
A
#
# COMPACT_ATOMS: atom_id res chain seq x y z
N MET A 1 21.43 -2.11 39.58
CA MET A 1 21.52 -2.56 38.16
C MET A 1 21.21 -1.35 37.30
N SER A 2 22.20 -0.77 36.61
CA SER A 2 21.95 0.39 35.75
C SER A 2 21.16 -0.08 34.52
N GLY A 3 19.93 0.41 34.39
CA GLY A 3 19.10 0.13 33.21
C GLY A 3 19.81 0.53 31.89
N SER A 4 19.48 -0.13 30.81
CA SER A 4 20.07 0.17 29.50
C SER A 4 19.74 1.61 29.07
N SER A 5 20.73 2.35 28.57
CA SER A 5 20.51 3.71 28.06
C SER A 5 19.57 3.71 26.85
N LEU A 6 18.82 4.81 26.64
CA LEU A 6 17.92 4.95 25.46
C LEU A 6 18.66 4.70 24.14
N PRO A 7 19.87 5.24 23.88
CA PRO A 7 20.62 4.92 22.67
C PRO A 7 20.89 3.42 22.49
N SER A 8 21.25 2.72 23.55
CA SER A 8 21.48 1.27 23.50
C SER A 8 20.18 0.50 23.20
N LEU A 9 19.06 0.90 23.80
CA LEU A 9 17.75 0.30 23.53
C LEU A 9 17.33 0.51 22.07
N ILE A 10 17.51 1.70 21.53
CA ILE A 10 17.23 2.01 20.11
C ILE A 10 18.11 1.17 19.21
N GLN A 11 19.41 1.11 19.46
CA GLN A 11 20.31 0.31 18.65
C GLN A 11 19.90 -1.16 18.63
N ARG A 12 19.71 -1.79 19.79
CA ARG A 12 19.26 -3.19 19.89
C ARG A 12 17.89 -3.42 19.25
N PHE A 13 16.97 -2.44 19.35
CA PHE A 13 15.67 -2.54 18.68
C PHE A 13 15.83 -2.61 17.17
N PHE A 14 16.68 -1.79 16.57
CA PHE A 14 16.87 -1.80 15.11
C PHE A 14 17.71 -3.00 14.66
N THR A 15 18.83 -3.31 15.32
CA THR A 15 19.73 -4.39 14.90
C THR A 15 19.19 -5.76 15.26
N ASP A 16 18.86 -5.99 16.52
CA ASP A 16 18.53 -7.33 17.00
C ASP A 16 17.06 -7.64 16.78
N ARG A 17 16.16 -6.73 17.19
CA ARG A 17 14.73 -6.99 17.12
C ARG A 17 14.19 -6.92 15.70
N LEU A 18 14.43 -5.80 14.98
CA LEU A 18 13.87 -5.61 13.64
C LEU A 18 14.62 -6.43 12.58
N LEU A 19 15.93 -6.32 12.52
CA LEU A 19 16.71 -6.97 11.45
C LEU A 19 16.87 -8.46 11.68
N VAL A 20 17.34 -8.88 12.87
CA VAL A 20 17.67 -10.29 13.13
C VAL A 20 16.42 -11.09 13.47
N GLN A 21 15.68 -10.72 14.54
CA GLN A 21 14.57 -11.54 15.05
C GLN A 21 13.32 -11.49 14.15
N LEU A 22 12.96 -10.30 13.65
CA LEU A 22 11.76 -10.14 12.83
C LEU A 22 12.02 -10.23 11.33
N GLY A 23 13.27 -10.15 10.87
CA GLY A 23 13.59 -10.09 9.45
C GLY A 23 12.84 -8.98 8.72
N ALA A 24 12.66 -7.82 9.39
CA ALA A 24 11.85 -6.72 8.89
C ALA A 24 12.35 -6.23 7.53
N SER A 25 11.43 -5.87 6.63
CA SER A 25 11.78 -5.34 5.32
C SER A 25 12.55 -4.02 5.43
N SER A 26 13.41 -3.74 4.45
CA SER A 26 14.12 -2.46 4.37
C SER A 26 13.18 -1.24 4.41
N CYS A 27 11.99 -1.36 3.81
CA CYS A 27 10.96 -0.31 3.86
C CYS A 27 10.41 -0.10 5.28
N THR A 28 10.19 -1.18 6.05
CA THR A 28 9.74 -1.10 7.45
C THR A 28 10.80 -0.44 8.31
N VAL A 29 12.06 -0.88 8.18
CA VAL A 29 13.20 -0.30 8.90
C VAL A 29 13.35 1.18 8.58
N ALA A 30 13.27 1.56 7.28
CA ALA A 30 13.34 2.96 6.86
C ALA A 30 12.19 3.81 7.44
N ALA A 31 10.96 3.30 7.40
CA ALA A 31 9.80 4.02 7.96
C ALA A 31 9.92 4.23 9.47
N TYR A 32 10.42 3.22 10.19
CA TYR A 32 10.65 3.33 11.64
C TYR A 32 11.81 4.28 11.94
N ARG A 33 12.93 4.16 11.22
CA ARG A 33 14.06 5.10 11.33
C ARG A 33 13.60 6.55 11.15
N ASP A 34 12.78 6.82 10.13
CA ASP A 34 12.29 8.16 9.86
C ASP A 34 11.35 8.68 10.97
N ALA A 35 10.55 7.79 11.59
CA ALA A 35 9.72 8.15 12.74
C ALA A 35 10.60 8.57 13.94
N PHE A 36 11.63 7.78 14.26
CA PHE A 36 12.55 8.08 15.36
C PHE A 36 13.43 9.30 15.08
N ARG A 37 13.87 9.50 13.84
CA ARG A 37 14.61 10.72 13.46
C ARG A 37 13.78 11.97 13.74
N LEU A 38 12.50 11.96 13.38
CA LEU A 38 11.61 13.09 13.64
C LEU A 38 11.33 13.26 15.14
N LEU A 39 11.14 12.17 15.88
CA LEU A 39 10.98 12.22 17.33
C LEU A 39 12.20 12.87 18.00
N PHE A 40 13.41 12.45 17.62
CA PHE A 40 14.62 13.02 18.20
C PHE A 40 14.87 14.47 17.80
N GLN A 41 14.55 14.87 16.57
CA GLN A 41 14.57 16.26 16.17
C GLN A 41 13.63 17.10 17.02
N TYR A 42 12.39 16.64 17.23
CA TYR A 42 11.43 17.29 18.10
C TYR A 42 11.91 17.35 19.56
N ALA A 43 12.46 16.25 20.08
CA ALA A 43 12.98 16.19 21.45
C ALA A 43 14.15 17.17 21.65
N THR A 44 15.08 17.25 20.70
CA THR A 44 16.19 18.20 20.75
C THR A 44 15.70 19.65 20.79
N ALA A 45 14.72 19.98 19.95
CA ALA A 45 14.15 21.32 19.90
C ALA A 45 13.39 21.69 21.20
N THR A 46 12.66 20.74 21.78
CA THR A 46 11.77 20.95 22.94
C THR A 46 12.52 20.86 24.26
N LEU A 47 13.35 19.85 24.43
CA LEU A 47 14.07 19.57 25.69
C LEU A 47 15.46 20.18 25.76
N ARG A 48 15.97 20.70 24.63
CA ARG A 48 17.33 21.27 24.48
C ARG A 48 18.44 20.30 24.93
N ARG A 49 18.24 19.01 24.65
CA ARG A 49 19.19 17.93 24.92
C ARG A 49 19.57 17.22 23.65
N ALA A 50 20.80 16.71 23.60
CA ALA A 50 21.22 15.85 22.50
C ALA A 50 20.43 14.50 22.56
N PRO A 51 20.14 13.86 21.42
CA PRO A 51 19.48 12.56 21.40
C PRO A 51 20.19 11.48 22.23
N SER A 52 21.51 11.56 22.36
CA SER A 52 22.32 10.66 23.19
C SER A 52 22.08 10.82 24.69
N ASP A 53 21.65 11.99 25.13
CA ASP A 53 21.45 12.34 26.53
C ASP A 53 20.00 12.15 27.00
N LEU A 54 19.12 11.77 26.06
CA LEU A 54 17.73 11.46 26.36
C LEU A 54 17.64 10.11 27.11
N ARG A 55 16.68 10.08 28.04
CA ARG A 55 16.31 8.88 28.79
C ARG A 55 14.95 8.37 28.35
N ILE A 56 14.65 7.11 28.68
CA ILE A 56 13.35 6.52 28.37
C ILE A 56 12.22 7.29 29.04
N GLU A 57 12.46 7.80 30.25
CA GLU A 57 11.51 8.57 31.04
C GLU A 57 11.12 9.89 30.37
N ASP A 58 12.02 10.49 29.59
CA ASP A 58 11.75 11.73 28.84
C ASP A 58 10.70 11.51 27.73
N LEU A 59 10.52 10.26 27.30
CA LEU A 59 9.57 9.88 26.24
C LEU A 59 8.25 9.35 26.84
N ASP A 60 7.65 10.09 27.73
CA ASP A 60 6.37 9.74 28.36
C ASP A 60 5.17 9.98 27.42
N VAL A 61 3.98 9.63 27.91
CA VAL A 61 2.72 9.77 27.16
C VAL A 61 2.44 11.23 26.78
N SER A 62 2.69 12.16 27.69
CA SER A 62 2.47 13.58 27.46
C SER A 62 3.37 14.12 26.38
N PHE A 63 4.67 13.81 26.45
CA PHE A 63 5.66 14.20 25.46
C PHE A 63 5.35 13.60 24.07
N LEU A 64 5.05 12.30 24.01
CA LEU A 64 4.71 11.64 22.75
C LEU A 64 3.37 12.15 22.19
N GLY A 65 2.40 12.52 23.05
CA GLY A 65 1.16 13.17 22.63
C GLY A 65 1.44 14.48 21.90
N LYS A 66 2.25 15.37 22.51
CA LYS A 66 2.66 16.65 21.90
C LYS A 66 3.46 16.46 20.61
N PHE A 67 4.34 15.47 20.57
CA PHE A 67 5.05 15.12 19.33
C PHE A 67 4.07 14.73 18.21
N LEU A 68 3.06 13.92 18.51
CA LEU A 68 2.07 13.51 17.52
C LEU A 68 1.20 14.68 17.05
N GLU A 69 0.89 15.64 17.94
CA GLU A 69 0.21 16.90 17.58
C GLU A 69 1.09 17.80 16.70
N HIS A 70 2.37 17.96 17.05
CA HIS A 70 3.34 18.68 16.22
C HIS A 70 3.42 18.09 14.79
N LEU A 71 3.35 16.76 14.64
CA LEU A 71 3.34 16.14 13.31
C LEU A 71 2.12 16.56 12.48
N GLU A 72 0.98 16.78 13.09
CA GLU A 72 -0.25 17.20 12.41
C GLU A 72 -0.29 18.71 12.17
N SER A 73 -0.03 19.53 13.21
CA SER A 73 -0.17 20.97 13.18
C SER A 73 0.95 21.68 12.40
N GLU A 74 2.20 21.35 12.69
CA GLU A 74 3.34 22.07 12.10
C GLU A 74 3.91 21.39 10.87
N ARG A 75 3.86 20.04 10.81
CA ARG A 75 4.36 19.28 9.66
C ARG A 75 3.27 18.86 8.68
N THR A 76 2.02 19.27 8.90
CA THR A 76 0.87 19.01 8.01
C THR A 76 0.70 17.53 7.63
N ASN A 77 1.11 16.61 8.51
CA ASN A 77 0.96 15.20 8.28
C ASN A 77 -0.52 14.79 8.37
N CYS A 78 -1.01 14.06 7.39
CA CYS A 78 -2.35 13.47 7.50
C CYS A 78 -2.41 12.44 8.64
N ILE A 79 -3.63 12.19 9.17
CA ILE A 79 -3.90 11.27 10.28
C ILE A 79 -3.29 9.87 10.02
N ARG A 80 -3.37 9.37 8.79
CA ARG A 80 -2.77 8.07 8.41
C ARG A 80 -1.25 8.06 8.63
N THR A 81 -0.55 9.12 8.23
CA THR A 81 0.91 9.25 8.43
C THR A 81 1.25 9.34 9.90
N ARG A 82 0.49 10.14 10.68
CA ARG A 82 0.62 10.23 12.14
C ARG A 82 0.46 8.85 12.80
N ASN A 83 -0.57 8.09 12.43
CA ASN A 83 -0.83 6.76 12.97
C ASN A 83 0.28 5.75 12.59
N ASN A 84 0.86 5.83 11.38
CA ASN A 84 1.99 5.00 11.00
C ASN A 84 3.23 5.28 11.87
N ARG A 85 3.49 6.54 12.22
CA ARG A 85 4.58 6.90 13.14
C ARG A 85 4.30 6.42 14.55
N LEU A 86 3.06 6.55 15.05
CA LEU A 86 2.65 5.96 16.33
C LEU A 86 2.86 4.45 16.35
N SER A 87 2.62 3.74 15.25
CA SER A 87 2.86 2.30 15.15
C SER A 87 4.34 1.94 15.31
N ALA A 88 5.25 2.76 14.78
CA ALA A 88 6.70 2.59 14.99
C ALA A 88 7.09 2.77 16.46
N LEU A 89 6.55 3.83 17.12
CA LEU A 89 6.78 4.07 18.55
C LEU A 89 6.24 2.92 19.40
N ARG A 90 5.01 2.46 19.13
CA ARG A 90 4.43 1.32 19.84
C ARG A 90 5.24 0.03 19.68
N ALA A 91 5.81 -0.22 18.50
CA ALA A 91 6.67 -1.38 18.29
C ALA A 91 7.92 -1.33 19.18
N PHE A 92 8.54 -0.15 19.31
CA PHE A 92 9.66 0.07 20.19
C PHE A 92 9.28 -0.09 21.67
N PHE A 93 8.20 0.55 22.12
CA PHE A 93 7.78 0.47 23.54
C PHE A 93 7.31 -0.95 23.92
N ARG A 94 6.76 -1.75 23.01
CA ARG A 94 6.55 -3.19 23.25
C ARG A 94 7.87 -3.94 23.44
N TYR A 95 8.89 -3.61 22.68
CA TYR A 95 10.22 -4.19 22.86
C TYR A 95 10.83 -3.79 24.21
N VAL A 96 10.76 -2.51 24.57
CA VAL A 96 11.25 -1.99 25.85
C VAL A 96 10.53 -2.65 27.04
N ALA A 97 9.21 -2.80 26.99
CA ALA A 97 8.42 -3.42 28.05
C ALA A 97 8.89 -4.84 28.41
N VAL A 98 9.41 -5.58 27.42
CA VAL A 98 9.94 -6.94 27.62
C VAL A 98 11.40 -6.91 28.04
N SER A 99 12.19 -5.99 27.45
CA SER A 99 13.66 -5.94 27.70
C SER A 99 14.01 -5.27 29.03
N GLU A 100 13.19 -4.33 29.50
CA GLU A 100 13.44 -3.50 30.68
C GLU A 100 12.15 -3.41 31.52
N PRO A 101 11.85 -4.43 32.35
CA PRO A 101 10.60 -4.49 33.12
C PRO A 101 10.34 -3.28 34.03
N ALA A 102 11.41 -2.59 34.48
CA ALA A 102 11.30 -1.37 35.28
C ALA A 102 10.45 -0.26 34.60
N PHE A 103 10.40 -0.23 33.25
CA PHE A 103 9.62 0.74 32.48
C PHE A 103 8.25 0.23 32.01
N SER A 104 7.81 -0.94 32.48
CA SER A 104 6.58 -1.59 31.97
C SER A 104 5.34 -0.70 32.11
N LEU A 105 5.20 0.03 33.22
CA LEU A 105 4.06 0.93 33.43
C LEU A 105 4.05 2.10 32.42
N GLN A 106 5.19 2.72 32.19
CA GLN A 106 5.34 3.78 31.19
C GLN A 106 5.05 3.23 29.78
N CYS A 107 5.60 2.08 29.46
CA CYS A 107 5.37 1.41 28.18
C CYS A 107 3.87 1.13 27.95
N GLN A 108 3.17 0.58 28.94
CA GLN A 108 1.71 0.34 28.86
C GLN A 108 0.93 1.62 28.60
N ARG A 109 1.25 2.72 29.28
CA ARG A 109 0.62 4.02 29.04
C ARG A 109 0.85 4.51 27.61
N VAL A 110 2.07 4.39 27.08
CA VAL A 110 2.39 4.76 25.68
C VAL A 110 1.63 3.87 24.69
N LEU A 111 1.55 2.57 24.95
CA LEU A 111 0.80 1.63 24.11
C LEU A 111 -0.69 1.93 24.09
N ALA A 112 -1.24 2.55 25.14
CA ALA A 112 -2.63 2.97 25.23
C ALA A 112 -2.95 4.25 24.43
N ILE A 113 -1.97 5.02 23.94
CA ILE A 113 -2.23 6.21 23.09
C ILE A 113 -3.10 5.78 21.89
N PRO A 114 -4.32 6.32 21.67
CA PRO A 114 -5.19 5.83 20.62
C PRO A 114 -4.71 6.23 19.20
N SER A 115 -4.99 5.38 18.24
CA SER A 115 -4.91 5.77 16.83
C SER A 115 -6.13 6.64 16.50
N LYS A 116 -5.92 7.78 15.83
CA LYS A 116 -7.02 8.63 15.37
C LYS A 116 -7.79 7.93 14.23
N ARG A 117 -9.10 8.02 14.25
CA ARG A 117 -9.95 7.61 13.12
C ARG A 117 -9.71 8.55 11.94
N HIS A 118 -9.78 8.04 10.74
CA HIS A 118 -9.69 8.83 9.52
C HIS A 118 -10.65 8.28 8.48
N GLU A 119 -11.15 9.16 7.65
CA GLU A 119 -12.00 8.77 6.53
C GLU A 119 -11.24 7.85 5.58
N ARG A 120 -11.88 6.75 5.22
CA ARG A 120 -11.42 5.90 4.13
C ARG A 120 -12.08 6.40 2.84
N ARG A 121 -11.31 7.11 2.03
CA ARG A 121 -11.80 7.51 0.71
C ARG A 121 -12.08 6.27 -0.14
N PRO A 122 -13.14 6.27 -0.95
CA PRO A 122 -13.35 5.21 -1.93
C PRO A 122 -12.11 5.02 -2.79
N VAL A 123 -11.86 3.79 -3.17
CA VAL A 123 -10.70 3.46 -4.00
C VAL A 123 -10.95 3.98 -5.42
N GLU A 124 -10.05 4.84 -5.91
CA GLU A 124 -10.06 5.25 -7.31
C GLU A 124 -9.52 4.11 -8.18
N PHE A 125 -10.23 3.79 -9.25
CA PHE A 125 -9.82 2.80 -10.25
C PHE A 125 -10.11 3.31 -11.66
N LEU A 126 -9.51 2.68 -12.65
CA LEU A 126 -9.75 2.98 -14.05
C LEU A 126 -10.91 2.15 -14.57
N THR A 127 -11.78 2.79 -15.37
CA THR A 127 -12.80 2.09 -16.17
C THR A 127 -12.12 1.30 -17.31
N GLU A 128 -12.88 0.47 -18.02
CA GLU A 128 -12.35 -0.25 -19.18
C GLU A 128 -11.91 0.70 -20.27
N GLU A 129 -12.67 1.79 -20.53
CA GLU A 129 -12.32 2.83 -21.50
C GLU A 129 -11.07 3.59 -21.13
N GLU A 130 -10.93 4.00 -19.86
CA GLU A 130 -9.75 4.68 -19.35
C GLU A 130 -8.51 3.78 -19.40
N THR A 131 -8.70 2.49 -19.11
CA THR A 131 -7.64 1.48 -19.22
C THR A 131 -7.21 1.30 -20.67
N ALA A 132 -8.15 1.20 -21.61
CA ALA A 132 -7.87 1.09 -23.03
C ALA A 132 -7.10 2.32 -23.56
N ALA A 133 -7.53 3.53 -23.19
CA ALA A 133 -6.85 4.79 -23.53
C ALA A 133 -5.40 4.82 -23.00
N LEU A 134 -5.18 4.38 -21.74
CA LEU A 134 -3.86 4.30 -21.16
C LEU A 134 -2.97 3.30 -21.87
N LEU A 135 -3.49 2.14 -22.26
CA LEU A 135 -2.75 1.09 -22.97
C LEU A 135 -2.42 1.46 -24.43
N ALA A 136 -3.20 2.36 -25.04
CA ALA A 136 -2.94 2.89 -26.36
C ALA A 136 -1.94 4.07 -26.37
N ALA A 137 -1.65 4.67 -25.22
CA ALA A 137 -0.82 5.86 -25.12
C ALA A 137 0.68 5.67 -25.43
N PRO A 138 1.33 4.50 -25.18
CA PRO A 138 2.73 4.29 -25.53
C PRO A 138 2.97 4.24 -27.04
N ASP A 139 3.94 4.99 -27.52
CA ASP A 139 4.37 4.95 -28.93
C ASP A 139 5.20 3.67 -29.21
N THR A 140 4.57 2.68 -29.78
CA THR A 140 5.17 1.36 -30.06
C THR A 140 6.23 1.38 -31.16
N ALA A 141 6.39 2.47 -31.90
CA ALA A 141 7.52 2.63 -32.82
C ALA A 141 8.86 2.74 -32.08
N THR A 142 8.83 3.21 -30.83
CA THR A 142 10.02 3.38 -29.99
C THR A 142 10.26 2.19 -29.08
N TRP A 143 11.54 1.92 -28.78
CA TRP A 143 11.92 0.89 -27.79
C TRP A 143 11.27 1.14 -26.42
N VAL A 144 11.28 2.40 -25.95
CA VAL A 144 10.67 2.80 -24.68
C VAL A 144 9.17 2.54 -24.70
N GLY A 145 8.50 2.89 -25.78
CA GLY A 145 7.06 2.71 -25.90
C GLY A 145 6.64 1.24 -25.95
N ARG A 146 7.40 0.37 -26.65
CA ARG A 146 7.15 -1.09 -26.62
C ARG A 146 7.29 -1.66 -25.22
N ARG A 147 8.38 -1.30 -24.50
CA ARG A 147 8.57 -1.68 -23.11
C ARG A 147 7.41 -1.23 -22.24
N ASP A 148 7.05 0.04 -22.34
CA ASP A 148 6.03 0.65 -21.49
C ASP A 148 4.65 0.04 -21.76
N ARG A 149 4.33 -0.27 -23.02
CA ARG A 149 3.10 -0.99 -23.37
C ARG A 149 3.03 -2.39 -22.76
N ALA A 150 4.09 -3.19 -22.90
CA ALA A 150 4.16 -4.53 -22.32
C ALA A 150 4.04 -4.48 -20.79
N LEU A 151 4.72 -3.51 -20.14
CA LEU A 151 4.68 -3.29 -18.71
C LEU A 151 3.27 -2.89 -18.24
N LEU A 152 2.61 -1.93 -18.91
CA LEU A 152 1.27 -1.48 -18.53
C LEU A 152 0.22 -2.59 -18.72
N LEU A 153 0.28 -3.36 -19.81
CA LEU A 153 -0.56 -4.52 -20.05
C LEU A 153 -0.42 -5.54 -18.93
N LEU A 154 0.81 -5.91 -18.57
CA LEU A 154 1.07 -6.83 -17.48
C LEU A 154 0.53 -6.27 -16.14
N ALA A 155 0.77 -4.99 -15.85
CA ALA A 155 0.34 -4.34 -14.61
C ALA A 155 -1.19 -4.36 -14.44
N VAL A 156 -1.93 -4.02 -15.50
CA VAL A 156 -3.39 -3.96 -15.48
C VAL A 156 -4.02 -5.34 -15.41
N GLN A 157 -3.42 -6.34 -16.07
CA GLN A 157 -4.00 -7.68 -16.10
C GLN A 157 -3.69 -8.46 -14.81
N THR A 158 -2.45 -8.36 -14.29
CA THR A 158 -2.01 -9.16 -13.15
C THR A 158 -2.24 -8.48 -11.80
N GLY A 159 -2.33 -7.14 -11.78
CA GLY A 159 -2.41 -6.37 -10.54
C GLY A 159 -1.16 -6.49 -9.65
N LEU A 160 -0.01 -6.82 -10.19
CA LEU A 160 1.26 -6.87 -9.46
C LEU A 160 1.58 -5.54 -8.78
N ARG A 161 2.22 -5.59 -7.62
CA ARG A 161 2.70 -4.38 -6.94
C ARG A 161 3.83 -3.72 -7.74
N ASN A 162 3.97 -2.39 -7.60
CA ASN A 162 5.05 -1.66 -8.26
C ASN A 162 6.43 -2.32 -8.05
N SER A 163 6.76 -2.69 -6.81
CA SER A 163 8.01 -3.38 -6.50
C SER A 163 8.13 -4.75 -7.14
N GLU A 164 7.04 -5.49 -7.29
CA GLU A 164 7.01 -6.80 -7.93
C GLU A 164 7.27 -6.67 -9.43
N ILE A 165 6.59 -5.74 -10.12
CA ILE A 165 6.80 -5.48 -11.56
C ILE A 165 8.23 -5.03 -11.83
N THR A 166 8.72 -4.05 -11.06
CA THR A 166 10.07 -3.51 -11.27
C THR A 166 11.19 -4.48 -10.90
N SER A 167 10.92 -5.53 -10.13
CA SER A 167 11.90 -6.57 -9.78
C SER A 167 11.77 -7.86 -10.59
N LEU A 168 10.78 -7.92 -11.49
CA LEU A 168 10.51 -9.12 -12.27
C LEU A 168 11.71 -9.42 -13.18
N LYS A 169 12.21 -10.63 -13.10
CA LYS A 169 13.28 -11.16 -13.94
C LYS A 169 12.70 -12.00 -15.08
N ARG A 170 13.48 -12.21 -16.12
CA ARG A 170 13.07 -13.02 -17.27
C ARG A 170 12.73 -14.46 -16.86
N GLU A 171 13.49 -15.05 -15.93
CA GLU A 171 13.24 -16.39 -15.36
C GLU A 171 11.92 -16.51 -14.57
N ASP A 172 11.33 -15.37 -14.18
CA ASP A 172 10.06 -15.33 -13.46
C ASP A 172 8.84 -15.36 -14.39
N VAL A 173 9.05 -15.29 -15.71
CA VAL A 173 8.00 -15.28 -16.73
C VAL A 173 7.97 -16.62 -17.44
N GLY A 174 6.93 -17.40 -17.19
CA GLY A 174 6.60 -18.60 -17.97
C GLY A 174 5.75 -18.22 -19.17
N LEU A 175 6.24 -18.50 -20.37
CA LEU A 175 5.53 -18.30 -21.64
C LEU A 175 5.02 -19.65 -22.19
N GLY A 176 4.17 -19.62 -23.22
CA GLY A 176 3.58 -20.81 -23.82
C GLY A 176 2.33 -21.31 -23.07
N THR A 177 2.11 -22.63 -23.07
CA THR A 177 0.94 -23.21 -22.40
C THR A 177 0.97 -22.96 -20.90
N GLY A 178 -0.09 -22.33 -20.37
CA GLY A 178 -0.14 -21.96 -18.96
C GLY A 178 0.71 -20.73 -18.61
N ALA A 179 0.80 -19.77 -19.53
CA ALA A 179 1.55 -18.53 -19.35
C ALA A 179 1.26 -17.85 -18.01
N HIS A 180 2.31 -17.52 -17.27
CA HIS A 180 2.18 -16.97 -15.91
C HIS A 180 3.41 -16.15 -15.53
N VAL A 181 3.26 -15.31 -14.51
CA VAL A 181 4.37 -14.64 -13.83
C VAL A 181 4.49 -15.14 -12.40
N ARG A 182 5.72 -15.42 -11.98
CA ARG A 182 6.05 -15.74 -10.58
C ARG A 182 6.55 -14.47 -9.90
N CYS A 183 6.07 -14.20 -8.70
CA CYS A 183 6.57 -13.07 -7.94
C CYS A 183 6.66 -13.38 -6.45
N LEU A 184 7.67 -12.79 -5.80
CA LEU A 184 7.85 -12.85 -4.36
C LEU A 184 7.07 -11.70 -3.73
N GLY A 185 5.94 -12.02 -3.09
CA GLY A 185 5.07 -11.06 -2.44
C GLY A 185 5.55 -10.64 -1.05
N LYS A 186 4.72 -9.85 -0.36
CA LYS A 186 4.95 -9.48 1.03
C LYS A 186 5.05 -10.74 1.90
N GLY A 187 5.94 -10.75 2.88
CA GLY A 187 6.20 -11.91 3.72
C GLY A 187 6.98 -13.03 3.02
N ARG A 188 7.65 -12.76 1.91
CA ARG A 188 8.43 -13.73 1.11
C ARG A 188 7.61 -14.90 0.58
N LYS A 189 6.30 -14.71 0.39
CA LYS A 189 5.42 -15.73 -0.18
C LYS A 189 5.52 -15.70 -1.71
N LEU A 190 5.93 -16.80 -2.31
CA LEU A 190 5.92 -16.99 -3.75
C LEU A 190 4.48 -17.13 -4.23
N ARG A 191 4.09 -16.44 -5.30
CA ARG A 191 2.83 -16.65 -5.98
C ARG A 191 3.01 -16.66 -7.50
N CYS A 192 2.18 -17.43 -8.17
CA CYS A 192 2.05 -17.42 -9.61
C CYS A 192 0.74 -16.71 -9.98
N THR A 193 0.81 -15.81 -10.95
CA THR A 193 -0.36 -15.14 -11.49
C THR A 193 -0.45 -15.47 -12.97
N PRO A 194 -1.54 -16.13 -13.43
CA PRO A 194 -1.69 -16.50 -14.84
C PRO A 194 -1.83 -15.26 -15.73
N MET A 195 -1.37 -15.38 -16.96
CA MET A 195 -1.51 -14.34 -17.99
C MET A 195 -2.49 -14.76 -19.05
N ARG A 196 -3.26 -13.80 -19.56
CA ARG A 196 -4.10 -14.00 -20.73
C ARG A 196 -3.21 -14.16 -21.98
N PRO A 197 -3.68 -14.90 -23.00
CA PRO A 197 -2.89 -15.16 -24.21
C PRO A 197 -2.43 -13.89 -24.93
N ASP A 198 -3.29 -12.86 -24.99
CA ASP A 198 -2.97 -11.56 -25.62
C ASP A 198 -1.85 -10.82 -24.89
N VAL A 199 -1.83 -10.85 -23.57
CA VAL A 199 -0.77 -10.25 -22.74
C VAL A 199 0.52 -11.06 -22.84
N ALA A 200 0.41 -12.38 -22.82
CA ALA A 200 1.56 -13.28 -22.97
C ALA A 200 2.28 -13.07 -24.33
N ALA A 201 1.51 -12.94 -25.42
CA ALA A 201 2.07 -12.69 -26.75
C ALA A 201 2.84 -11.36 -26.84
N VAL A 202 2.28 -10.27 -26.29
CA VAL A 202 2.98 -8.97 -26.26
C VAL A 202 4.23 -9.04 -25.40
N LEU A 203 4.20 -9.77 -24.29
CA LEU A 203 5.35 -9.92 -23.40
C LEU A 203 6.44 -10.79 -24.03
N GLU A 204 6.05 -11.83 -24.74
CA GLU A 204 6.95 -12.71 -25.49
C GLU A 204 7.68 -11.93 -26.60
N GLU A 205 6.93 -11.19 -27.43
CA GLU A 205 7.49 -10.32 -28.45
C GLU A 205 8.48 -9.31 -27.86
N TRP A 206 8.09 -8.64 -26.77
CA TRP A 206 8.97 -7.72 -26.07
C TRP A 206 10.25 -8.40 -25.58
N MET A 207 10.14 -9.57 -24.94
CA MET A 207 11.27 -10.31 -24.41
C MET A 207 12.20 -10.84 -25.50
N LEU A 208 11.66 -11.28 -26.65
CA LEU A 208 12.45 -11.69 -27.81
C LEU A 208 13.24 -10.54 -28.38
N GLN A 209 12.59 -9.38 -28.60
CA GLN A 209 13.26 -8.18 -29.12
C GLN A 209 14.34 -7.63 -28.19
N GLN A 210 14.13 -7.76 -26.89
CA GLN A 210 15.05 -7.27 -25.87
C GLN A 210 16.29 -8.17 -25.76
N GLY A 211 16.14 -9.47 -25.91
CA GLY A 211 17.17 -10.46 -25.57
C GLY A 211 17.53 -10.44 -24.08
N GLY A 212 18.63 -11.09 -23.72
CA GLY A 212 19.20 -11.07 -22.37
C GLY A 212 19.11 -12.40 -21.63
N GLU A 213 19.76 -12.46 -20.48
CA GLU A 213 19.90 -13.64 -19.62
C GLU A 213 18.67 -13.83 -18.69
N PRO A 214 18.46 -15.03 -18.15
CA PRO A 214 17.34 -15.32 -17.23
C PRO A 214 17.25 -14.37 -16.02
N VAL A 215 18.40 -13.92 -15.51
CA VAL A 215 18.50 -13.02 -14.34
C VAL A 215 18.25 -11.56 -14.66
N ASP A 216 18.21 -11.20 -15.94
CA ASP A 216 17.99 -9.82 -16.36
C ASP A 216 16.55 -9.35 -16.07
N PRO A 217 16.34 -8.04 -15.84
CA PRO A 217 15.02 -7.50 -15.63
C PRO A 217 14.16 -7.60 -16.91
N VAL A 218 12.89 -7.97 -16.76
CA VAL A 218 11.92 -8.00 -17.86
C VAL A 218 11.75 -6.59 -18.46
N PHE A 219 11.73 -5.58 -17.58
CA PHE A 219 11.55 -4.17 -17.97
C PHE A 219 12.77 -3.34 -17.57
N PRO A 220 13.85 -3.36 -18.36
CA PRO A 220 15.04 -2.59 -18.03
C PRO A 220 14.82 -1.09 -18.21
N SER A 221 15.59 -0.30 -17.47
CA SER A 221 15.74 1.14 -17.71
C SER A 221 16.53 1.40 -18.99
N SER A 222 16.56 2.65 -19.47
CA SER A 222 17.42 3.05 -20.60
C SER A 222 18.92 2.79 -20.35
N ARG A 223 19.33 2.68 -19.09
CA ARG A 223 20.70 2.32 -18.66
C ARG A 223 20.90 0.81 -18.48
N ARG A 224 19.99 -0.01 -18.98
CA ARG A 224 19.95 -1.48 -18.86
C ARG A 224 19.80 -2.05 -17.44
N GLY A 225 19.75 -1.21 -16.42
CA GLY A 225 19.47 -1.65 -15.06
C GLY A 225 17.97 -1.75 -14.76
N ARG A 226 17.63 -2.21 -13.57
CA ARG A 226 16.23 -2.31 -13.08
C ARG A 226 15.56 -0.94 -13.04
N LEU A 227 14.26 -0.88 -13.36
CA LEU A 227 13.44 0.32 -13.13
C LEU A 227 13.29 0.57 -11.63
N SER A 228 13.44 1.84 -11.20
CA SER A 228 13.10 2.25 -9.85
C SER A 228 11.58 2.45 -9.69
N ALA A 229 11.10 2.42 -8.44
CA ALA A 229 9.71 2.72 -8.13
C ALA A 229 9.27 4.10 -8.64
N ASP A 230 10.16 5.10 -8.55
CA ASP A 230 9.93 6.46 -9.05
C ASP A 230 9.91 6.51 -10.59
N ALA A 231 10.75 5.71 -11.25
CA ALA A 231 10.74 5.62 -12.71
C ALA A 231 9.41 5.03 -13.20
N MET A 232 8.89 4.00 -12.53
CA MET A 232 7.57 3.43 -12.82
C MET A 232 6.45 4.46 -12.60
N GLN A 233 6.51 5.25 -11.54
CA GLN A 233 5.51 6.29 -11.29
C GLN A 233 5.54 7.38 -12.36
N ARG A 234 6.73 7.84 -12.78
CA ARG A 234 6.88 8.81 -13.88
C ARG A 234 6.41 8.25 -15.21
N LEU A 235 6.65 6.95 -15.48
CA LEU A 235 6.16 6.25 -16.67
C LEU A 235 4.63 6.29 -16.73
N VAL A 236 3.96 5.87 -15.66
CA VAL A 236 2.49 5.90 -15.57
C VAL A 236 1.98 7.32 -15.79
N LEU A 237 2.53 8.32 -15.09
CA LEU A 237 2.10 9.72 -15.22
C LEU A 237 2.24 10.24 -16.65
N ARG A 238 3.34 9.92 -17.34
CA ARG A 238 3.57 10.32 -18.75
C ARG A 238 2.47 9.76 -19.66
N HIS A 239 2.19 8.46 -19.57
CA HIS A 239 1.19 7.83 -20.44
C HIS A 239 -0.24 8.25 -20.09
N VAL A 240 -0.54 8.50 -18.81
CA VAL A 240 -1.81 9.12 -18.41
C VAL A 240 -1.96 10.52 -19.02
N THR A 241 -0.91 11.33 -19.03
CA THR A 241 -0.93 12.67 -19.67
C THR A 241 -1.22 12.57 -21.16
N THR A 242 -0.68 11.57 -21.85
CA THR A 242 -0.99 11.31 -23.26
C THR A 242 -2.44 10.83 -23.42
N ALA A 243 -2.89 9.86 -22.61
CA ALA A 243 -4.23 9.27 -22.66
C ALA A 243 -5.34 10.29 -22.35
N ARG A 244 -5.08 11.32 -21.57
CA ARG A 244 -6.04 12.43 -21.30
C ARG A 244 -6.52 13.15 -22.55
N ARG A 245 -5.74 13.09 -23.64
CA ARG A 245 -6.12 13.71 -24.92
C ARG A 245 -7.28 12.97 -25.59
N THR A 246 -7.35 11.66 -25.40
CA THR A 246 -8.38 10.79 -25.98
C THR A 246 -9.48 10.40 -24.96
N CYS A 247 -9.17 10.48 -23.67
CA CYS A 247 -10.08 10.13 -22.59
C CYS A 247 -10.07 11.21 -21.49
N PRO A 248 -10.91 12.26 -21.61
CA PRO A 248 -10.93 13.41 -20.70
C PRO A 248 -11.23 13.06 -19.23
N SER A 249 -11.96 11.97 -18.96
CA SER A 249 -12.27 11.52 -17.59
C SER A 249 -11.01 11.26 -16.74
N LEU A 250 -9.89 10.93 -17.38
CA LEU A 250 -8.59 10.77 -16.71
C LEU A 250 -8.04 12.07 -16.12
N THR A 251 -8.57 13.24 -16.47
CA THR A 251 -8.11 14.53 -15.91
C THR A 251 -8.45 14.69 -14.45
N THR A 252 -9.57 14.14 -14.01
CA THR A 252 -10.03 14.23 -12.62
C THR A 252 -9.41 13.18 -11.70
N LYS A 253 -8.74 12.17 -12.28
CA LYS A 253 -8.18 11.03 -11.54
C LYS A 253 -6.68 11.16 -11.29
N LYS A 254 -6.27 10.78 -10.08
CA LYS A 254 -4.85 10.63 -9.72
C LYS A 254 -4.38 9.20 -10.00
N VAL A 255 -3.95 8.94 -11.23
CA VAL A 255 -3.50 7.60 -11.63
C VAL A 255 -2.06 7.34 -11.21
N THR A 256 -1.87 6.24 -10.50
CA THR A 256 -0.58 5.76 -9.97
C THR A 256 -0.41 4.27 -10.30
N PRO A 257 0.77 3.66 -10.14
CA PRO A 257 0.91 2.20 -10.27
C PRO A 257 -0.04 1.43 -9.35
N HIS A 258 -0.42 2.02 -8.21
CA HIS A 258 -1.40 1.39 -7.31
C HIS A 258 -2.83 1.44 -7.86
N THR A 259 -3.18 2.50 -8.59
CA THR A 259 -4.46 2.62 -9.29
C THR A 259 -4.61 1.55 -10.38
N LEU A 260 -3.52 1.17 -11.07
CA LEU A 260 -3.53 0.06 -12.04
C LEU A 260 -3.87 -1.28 -11.37
N ARG A 261 -3.32 -1.50 -10.19
CA ARG A 261 -3.64 -2.69 -9.39
C ARG A 261 -5.11 -2.68 -8.92
N HIS A 262 -5.64 -1.53 -8.57
CA HIS A 262 -7.06 -1.39 -8.25
C HIS A 262 -7.94 -1.66 -9.47
N ALA A 263 -7.55 -1.19 -10.66
CA ALA A 263 -8.24 -1.48 -11.90
C ALA A 263 -8.27 -3.00 -12.20
N ALA A 264 -7.14 -3.70 -12.01
CA ALA A 264 -7.09 -5.16 -12.13
C ALA A 264 -8.07 -5.87 -11.17
N ALA A 265 -8.13 -5.43 -9.91
CA ALA A 265 -9.05 -5.98 -8.92
C ALA A 265 -10.51 -5.75 -9.31
N MET A 266 -10.85 -4.52 -9.72
CA MET A 266 -12.21 -4.16 -10.13
C MET A 266 -12.63 -4.91 -11.41
N ALA A 267 -11.72 -5.08 -12.36
CA ALA A 267 -12.00 -5.87 -13.57
C ALA A 267 -12.34 -7.34 -13.28
N LEU A 268 -11.68 -7.95 -12.28
CA LEU A 268 -12.00 -9.30 -11.80
C LEU A 268 -13.36 -9.31 -11.08
N LEU A 269 -13.60 -8.33 -10.21
CA LEU A 269 -14.83 -8.21 -9.44
C LEU A 269 -16.06 -8.00 -10.35
N HIS A 270 -15.95 -7.14 -11.36
CA HIS A 270 -17.04 -6.90 -12.35
C HIS A 270 -17.35 -8.15 -13.17
N ARG A 271 -16.39 -9.05 -13.34
CA ARG A 271 -16.60 -10.37 -14.00
C ARG A 271 -17.12 -11.44 -13.05
N GLY A 272 -17.48 -11.09 -11.82
CA GLY A 272 -18.07 -11.99 -10.84
C GLY A 272 -17.08 -12.91 -10.14
N VAL A 273 -15.77 -12.61 -10.21
CA VAL A 273 -14.76 -13.40 -9.49
C VAL A 273 -14.90 -13.17 -7.98
N ASP A 274 -14.90 -14.25 -7.21
CA ASP A 274 -15.02 -14.18 -5.76
C ASP A 274 -13.88 -13.40 -5.11
N LEU A 275 -14.20 -12.66 -4.03
CA LEU A 275 -13.24 -11.81 -3.32
C LEU A 275 -12.06 -12.59 -2.74
N SER A 276 -12.26 -13.84 -2.33
CA SER A 276 -11.18 -14.68 -1.82
C SER A 276 -10.18 -15.02 -2.93
N VAL A 277 -10.67 -15.28 -4.13
CA VAL A 277 -9.85 -15.52 -5.33
C VAL A 277 -9.11 -14.24 -5.73
N ILE A 278 -9.79 -13.07 -5.68
CA ILE A 278 -9.14 -11.76 -5.94
C ILE A 278 -8.06 -11.48 -4.89
N ALA A 279 -8.30 -11.79 -3.61
CA ALA A 279 -7.31 -11.64 -2.56
C ALA A 279 -6.07 -12.52 -2.81
N LEU A 280 -6.28 -13.78 -3.19
CA LEU A 280 -5.23 -14.73 -3.56
C LEU A 280 -4.45 -14.23 -4.80
N TRP A 281 -5.17 -13.81 -5.86
CA TRP A 281 -4.61 -13.25 -7.09
C TRP A 281 -3.67 -12.08 -6.82
N LEU A 282 -4.14 -11.14 -6.03
CA LEU A 282 -3.38 -9.96 -5.66
C LEU A 282 -2.30 -10.23 -4.60
N GLY A 283 -2.35 -11.35 -3.89
CA GLY A 283 -1.46 -11.64 -2.76
C GLY A 283 -1.73 -10.70 -1.58
N HIS A 284 -3.00 -10.54 -1.21
CA HIS A 284 -3.39 -9.91 0.05
C HIS A 284 -3.25 -10.92 1.19
N GLU A 285 -2.73 -10.47 2.33
CA GLU A 285 -2.60 -11.31 3.53
C GLU A 285 -3.96 -11.56 4.21
N SER A 286 -4.90 -10.64 3.99
CA SER A 286 -6.24 -10.66 4.57
C SER A 286 -7.27 -10.25 3.51
N THR A 287 -8.42 -10.90 3.52
CA THR A 287 -9.58 -10.54 2.68
C THR A 287 -10.12 -9.15 3.00
N GLU A 288 -9.93 -8.65 4.23
CA GLU A 288 -10.29 -7.28 4.62
C GLU A 288 -9.65 -6.22 3.70
N THR A 289 -8.41 -6.49 3.23
CA THR A 289 -7.74 -5.60 2.27
C THR A 289 -8.46 -5.58 0.92
N THR A 290 -9.20 -6.64 0.58
CA THR A 290 -9.93 -6.78 -0.67
C THR A 290 -11.36 -6.24 -0.55
N GLN A 291 -11.93 -6.18 0.65
CA GLN A 291 -13.28 -5.62 0.90
C GLN A 291 -13.42 -4.15 0.50
N ILE A 292 -12.30 -3.41 0.42
CA ILE A 292 -12.32 -2.02 -0.06
C ILE A 292 -12.91 -1.89 -1.46
N TYR A 293 -12.80 -2.93 -2.29
CA TYR A 293 -13.35 -2.93 -3.64
C TYR A 293 -14.89 -3.07 -3.66
N LEU A 294 -15.48 -3.80 -2.71
CA LEU A 294 -16.94 -3.87 -2.56
C LEU A 294 -17.55 -2.51 -2.22
N HIS A 295 -16.85 -1.73 -1.39
CA HIS A 295 -17.32 -0.39 -1.03
C HIS A 295 -17.22 0.60 -2.18
N ALA A 296 -16.28 0.40 -3.11
CA ALA A 296 -16.08 1.28 -4.26
C ALA A 296 -17.04 1.01 -5.42
N ASP A 297 -17.70 -0.15 -5.46
CA ASP A 297 -18.50 -0.59 -6.61
C ASP A 297 -20.00 -0.34 -6.40
N MET A 298 -20.50 0.72 -7.04
CA MET A 298 -21.93 1.02 -7.08
C MET A 298 -22.71 0.03 -7.96
N GLN A 299 -22.09 -0.49 -9.04
CA GLN A 299 -22.76 -1.43 -9.95
C GLN A 299 -23.10 -2.76 -9.26
N LEU A 300 -22.23 -3.23 -8.34
CA LEU A 300 -22.52 -4.39 -7.51
C LEU A 300 -23.72 -4.15 -6.59
N LYS A 301 -23.83 -2.96 -6.03
CA LYS A 301 -24.97 -2.59 -5.17
C LYS A 301 -26.25 -2.49 -5.99
N GLU A 302 -26.19 -1.92 -7.19
CA GLU A 302 -27.32 -1.82 -8.11
C GLU A 302 -27.77 -3.23 -8.59
N ARG A 303 -26.83 -4.12 -8.91
CA ARG A 303 -27.15 -5.52 -9.25
C ARG A 303 -27.78 -6.27 -8.07
N ALA A 304 -27.27 -6.08 -6.85
CA ALA A 304 -27.85 -6.67 -5.65
C ALA A 304 -29.28 -6.17 -5.42
N LEU A 305 -29.53 -4.88 -5.66
CA LEU A 305 -30.89 -4.30 -5.61
C LEU A 305 -31.81 -4.86 -6.69
N ALA A 306 -31.31 -5.05 -7.92
CA ALA A 306 -32.07 -5.63 -9.02
C ALA A 306 -32.47 -7.10 -8.76
N HIS A 307 -31.69 -7.83 -7.98
CA HIS A 307 -32.01 -9.19 -7.56
C HIS A 307 -32.84 -9.26 -6.27
N ALA A 308 -32.95 -8.15 -5.53
CA ALA A 308 -33.83 -8.08 -4.38
C ALA A 308 -35.28 -7.98 -4.85
N THR A 309 -36.08 -9.03 -4.62
CA THR A 309 -37.52 -8.99 -4.90
C THR A 309 -38.12 -7.84 -4.08
N PRO A 310 -38.86 -6.92 -4.67
CA PRO A 310 -39.51 -5.86 -3.91
C PRO A 310 -40.46 -6.51 -2.91
N SER A 311 -40.16 -6.46 -1.65
CA SER A 311 -41.14 -6.76 -0.63
C SER A 311 -42.16 -5.66 -0.69
N GLY A 312 -43.44 -5.99 -0.95
CA GLY A 312 -44.57 -5.04 -1.03
C GLY A 312 -44.91 -4.36 0.30
N LEU A 313 -43.94 -4.31 1.22
CA LEU A 313 -44.01 -3.61 2.48
C LEU A 313 -43.45 -2.20 2.29
N ALA A 314 -44.30 -1.19 2.45
CA ALA A 314 -43.85 0.19 2.58
C ALA A 314 -42.75 0.25 3.67
N PRO A 315 -41.66 0.99 3.44
CA PRO A 315 -40.64 1.15 4.45
C PRO A 315 -41.22 1.94 5.62
N ASP A 316 -41.65 1.21 6.63
CA ASP A 316 -42.05 1.81 7.89
C ASP A 316 -40.78 2.18 8.65
N ARG A 317 -40.53 3.48 8.81
CA ARG A 317 -39.40 3.96 9.61
C ARG A 317 -39.70 3.66 11.06
N PHE A 318 -38.97 2.73 11.65
CA PHE A 318 -38.96 2.52 13.09
C PHE A 318 -38.73 3.87 13.79
N ARG A 319 -39.68 4.26 14.64
CA ARG A 319 -39.57 5.42 15.54
C ARG A 319 -39.42 4.89 16.95
N PRO A 320 -38.26 5.06 17.59
CA PRO A 320 -38.12 4.60 18.95
C PRO A 320 -39.09 5.34 19.86
N THR A 321 -39.80 4.58 20.68
CA THR A 321 -40.72 5.12 21.70
C THR A 321 -39.99 5.53 22.99
N ASP A 322 -38.72 5.11 23.13
CA ASP A 322 -37.90 5.40 24.29
C ASP A 322 -37.05 6.66 24.05
N PRO A 323 -37.04 7.64 25.01
CA PRO A 323 -36.28 8.88 24.86
C PRO A 323 -34.77 8.68 24.76
N LEU A 324 -34.21 7.63 25.36
CA LEU A 324 -32.77 7.31 25.25
C LEU A 324 -32.42 6.78 23.89
N LEU A 325 -33.27 5.93 23.29
CA LEU A 325 -33.09 5.44 21.93
C LEU A 325 -33.21 6.58 20.92
N ALA A 326 -34.17 7.49 21.08
CA ALA A 326 -34.34 8.67 20.26
C ALA A 326 -33.10 9.59 20.32
N PHE A 327 -32.55 9.77 21.53
CA PHE A 327 -31.28 10.51 21.69
C PHE A 327 -30.10 9.83 20.99
N LEU A 328 -29.96 8.51 21.13
CA LEU A 328 -28.85 7.77 20.48
C LEU A 328 -28.95 7.77 18.95
N GLU A 329 -30.15 7.83 18.39
CA GLU A 329 -30.36 7.98 16.94
C GLU A 329 -30.10 9.40 16.41
N SER A 330 -30.09 10.40 17.31
CA SER A 330 -29.78 11.80 16.97
C SER A 330 -28.29 12.12 16.98
N LEU A 331 -27.43 11.23 17.51
CA LEU A 331 -25.98 11.35 17.54
C LEU A 331 -25.35 10.92 16.20
#